data_cc25355ca85f1a337c54334c0fa48542
#
_entry.id   cc25355ca85f1a337c54334c0fa48542
#
_cell.length_a   1.000
_cell.length_b   1.000
_cell.length_c   1.000
_cell.angle_alpha   90.00
_cell.angle_beta   90.00
_cell.angle_gamma   90.00
#
_symmetry.space_group_name_H-M   'P 1'
#
loop_
_entity.id
_entity.type
_entity.pdbx_description
1 polymer ?
#
loop_
_entity_poly.entity_id
_entity_poly.type
_entity_poly.pdbx_seq_one_letter_code
_entity_poly.pdbx_strand_id
1 'polypeptide(L)'
;MTITRRDLMKASIAAGTALAIPSVLRAQSGLAGPRTVRMVMGADLSVFDPIFSTAGITAYHGLAIYDTLFSLDSKFMPQPQMVGKWGVSEDKKTYTFELRDGLSWHDATPVTAADCVASIRRWSQVNSGGKLLMERIRDISKKDDKTFTIELKEPLGLLIDLLASVSTPVLFIMRAKDADRPATEQVTANIGSGPYKFNHDLAKPGASFAYDRNEKYAPRGEASDGYAGGKVVNVDRIIWDNIGDEQTAFAALQAGEVDFVEGPPVDLYPVIESDPNLALQVLDKSGYDMCLRMNFLQKPFDNVKARQAMLHLIDQEALLRVTAPDPKYGRPVTSIFGNTTPYSNDENTGWFKKGGNPEMARQLFKEAGYAGEKVVILQPANIAWIRDAAQLLAATLRKIGVNAELAPSDWGGLVKRRANKGPVESGGWSIFITNDSDYLQGDPTSAIFLNASGEKAWFGWPKNDEYEALRAKWPDVGTLEERKDLARKMQGIWWDFVGDVRLGQFAQPIARSKALTGIIEMPQLVAMWNMQKA
;
A
#
# COMPACT_ATOMS: atom_id res chain seq x y z
N MET A 1 69.39 1.06 -33.98
CA MET A 1 67.95 1.11 -34.23
C MET A 1 67.32 2.03 -33.17
N THR A 2 66.98 3.23 -33.56
CA THR A 2 66.42 4.26 -32.66
C THR A 2 64.88 4.15 -32.69
N ILE A 3 64.32 3.73 -31.60
CA ILE A 3 62.84 3.66 -31.41
C ILE A 3 62.35 5.08 -31.26
N THR A 4 61.43 5.53 -32.15
CA THR A 4 60.90 6.88 -32.13
C THR A 4 59.68 6.97 -31.19
N ARG A 5 59.45 8.16 -30.61
CA ARG A 5 58.29 8.46 -29.74
C ARG A 5 56.94 8.05 -30.34
N ARG A 6 56.84 7.92 -31.65
CA ARG A 6 55.64 7.53 -32.38
C ARG A 6 55.36 6.02 -32.30
N ASP A 7 56.38 5.19 -32.08
CA ASP A 7 56.23 3.74 -31.93
C ASP A 7 55.83 3.38 -30.51
N LEU A 8 56.22 4.19 -29.51
CA LEU A 8 55.74 4.05 -28.13
C LEU A 8 54.24 4.41 -27.96
N MET A 9 53.74 5.39 -28.74
CA MET A 9 52.33 5.74 -28.67
C MET A 9 51.40 4.72 -29.36
N LYS A 10 51.88 3.95 -30.31
CA LYS A 10 51.08 2.90 -30.96
C LYS A 10 51.00 1.62 -30.13
N ALA A 11 51.95 1.37 -29.24
CA ALA A 11 51.93 0.23 -28.33
C ALA A 11 51.03 0.48 -27.09
N SER A 12 50.75 1.77 -26.74
CA SER A 12 49.90 2.15 -25.60
C SER A 12 48.40 2.14 -25.89
N ILE A 13 48.00 2.07 -27.18
CA ILE A 13 46.57 2.10 -27.56
C ILE A 13 45.96 0.69 -27.67
N ALA A 14 46.78 -0.36 -27.74
CA ALA A 14 46.32 -1.75 -27.85
C ALA A 14 46.18 -2.47 -26.49
N ALA A 15 46.58 -1.85 -25.37
CA ALA A 15 46.53 -2.46 -24.03
C ALA A 15 45.51 -1.78 -23.06
N GLY A 16 44.72 -0.80 -23.54
CA GLY A 16 43.89 0.08 -22.70
C GLY A 16 42.38 -0.13 -22.77
N THR A 17 41.89 -1.16 -23.45
CA THR A 17 40.43 -1.47 -23.49
C THR A 17 40.09 -2.84 -22.92
N ALA A 18 40.75 -3.25 -21.84
CA ALA A 18 40.15 -4.18 -20.91
C ALA A 18 39.19 -3.36 -20.05
N LEU A 19 37.94 -3.32 -20.46
CA LEU A 19 36.80 -2.76 -19.74
C LEU A 19 36.93 -3.12 -18.26
N ALA A 20 37.17 -2.12 -17.41
CA ALA A 20 36.88 -2.20 -15.99
C ALA A 20 35.38 -2.30 -15.86
N ILE A 21 34.81 -3.49 -16.02
CA ILE A 21 33.47 -3.82 -15.51
C ILE A 21 33.60 -3.61 -14.01
N PRO A 22 32.75 -2.73 -13.41
CA PRO A 22 32.84 -2.49 -11.98
C PRO A 22 32.76 -3.84 -11.27
N SER A 23 33.70 -4.13 -10.41
CA SER A 23 33.78 -5.37 -9.63
C SER A 23 32.54 -5.62 -8.74
N VAL A 24 31.71 -4.62 -8.58
CA VAL A 24 30.39 -4.68 -7.93
C VAL A 24 29.41 -5.61 -8.65
N LEU A 25 29.39 -5.65 -9.99
CA LEU A 25 28.52 -6.54 -10.77
C LEU A 25 28.95 -8.02 -10.68
N ARG A 26 30.24 -8.31 -10.52
CA ARG A 26 30.71 -9.70 -10.37
C ARG A 26 30.49 -10.31 -8.98
N ALA A 27 30.41 -9.48 -7.92
CA ALA A 27 30.12 -9.97 -6.58
C ALA A 27 28.62 -10.34 -6.41
N GLN A 28 27.72 -9.78 -7.22
CA GLN A 28 26.30 -10.10 -7.18
C GLN A 28 25.92 -11.37 -7.96
N SER A 29 26.71 -11.77 -8.97
CA SER A 29 26.44 -13.01 -9.74
C SER A 29 26.58 -14.30 -8.92
N GLY A 30 27.22 -14.26 -7.77
CA GLY A 30 27.31 -15.41 -6.86
C GLY A 30 26.05 -15.67 -6.01
N LEU A 31 25.09 -14.72 -6.00
CA LEU A 31 23.82 -14.85 -5.25
C LEU A 31 22.63 -15.27 -6.14
N ALA A 32 22.77 -15.19 -7.46
CA ALA A 32 21.73 -15.57 -8.41
C ALA A 32 21.91 -17.05 -8.82
N GLY A 33 21.17 -17.95 -8.18
CA GLY A 33 20.99 -19.32 -8.64
C GLY A 33 19.75 -19.44 -9.53
N PRO A 34 19.54 -20.55 -10.23
CA PRO A 34 18.38 -20.76 -11.11
C PRO A 34 17.02 -20.67 -10.38
N ARG A 35 17.01 -20.75 -9.05
CA ARG A 35 15.82 -20.63 -8.20
C ARG A 35 15.75 -19.33 -7.41
N THR A 36 16.50 -18.32 -7.81
CA THR A 36 16.48 -16.98 -7.21
C THR A 36 15.65 -16.03 -8.07
N VAL A 37 14.70 -15.32 -7.47
CA VAL A 37 13.93 -14.26 -8.10
C VAL A 37 14.45 -12.91 -7.61
N ARG A 38 14.74 -12.00 -8.53
CA ARG A 38 15.17 -10.63 -8.24
C ARG A 38 14.05 -9.66 -8.60
N MET A 39 13.71 -8.78 -7.68
CA MET A 39 12.56 -7.87 -7.81
C MET A 39 13.00 -6.43 -7.52
N VAL A 40 12.58 -5.51 -8.36
CA VAL A 40 12.63 -4.07 -8.07
C VAL A 40 11.25 -3.65 -7.61
N MET A 41 11.16 -3.27 -6.34
CA MET A 41 9.90 -2.83 -5.74
C MET A 41 9.72 -1.33 -5.93
N GLY A 42 8.45 -0.87 -5.92
CA GLY A 42 8.10 0.53 -6.18
C GLY A 42 8.56 1.53 -5.11
N ALA A 43 9.07 1.06 -3.99
CA ALA A 43 9.60 1.90 -2.91
C ALA A 43 10.71 1.18 -2.13
N ASP A 44 11.59 1.96 -1.49
CA ASP A 44 12.61 1.43 -0.58
C ASP A 44 12.01 1.02 0.77
N LEU A 45 12.44 -0.13 1.29
CA LEU A 45 12.04 -0.64 2.60
C LEU A 45 12.87 0.04 3.71
N SER A 46 12.33 1.07 4.31
CA SER A 46 12.97 1.84 5.39
C SER A 46 12.42 1.53 6.79
N VAL A 47 11.24 0.92 6.87
CA VAL A 47 10.58 0.49 8.12
C VAL A 47 10.22 -0.98 8.00
N PHE A 48 10.73 -1.81 8.90
CA PHE A 48 10.53 -3.26 8.89
C PHE A 48 9.31 -3.73 9.71
N ASP A 49 8.85 -2.92 10.63
CA ASP A 49 7.70 -3.26 11.47
C ASP A 49 6.39 -2.92 10.76
N PRO A 50 5.59 -3.92 10.35
CA PRO A 50 4.35 -3.69 9.60
C PRO A 50 3.21 -3.10 10.44
N ILE A 51 3.38 -2.97 11.75
CA ILE A 51 2.43 -2.28 12.63
C ILE A 51 2.78 -0.79 12.76
N PHE A 52 4.07 -0.44 12.65
CA PHE A 52 4.55 0.93 12.80
C PHE A 52 4.27 1.82 11.57
N SER A 53 4.07 1.24 10.39
CA SER A 53 3.90 1.96 9.13
C SER A 53 2.71 1.46 8.30
N THR A 54 2.04 2.38 7.61
CA THR A 54 1.01 2.08 6.60
C THR A 54 1.58 1.99 5.19
N ALA A 55 2.90 2.01 5.01
CA ALA A 55 3.54 1.91 3.70
C ALA A 55 3.38 0.49 3.12
N GLY A 56 2.95 0.39 1.84
CA GLY A 56 2.73 -0.88 1.15
C GLY A 56 3.97 -1.78 1.17
N ILE A 57 5.16 -1.21 0.91
CA ILE A 57 6.42 -1.98 0.92
C ILE A 57 6.70 -2.65 2.29
N THR A 58 6.34 -2.00 3.40
CA THR A 58 6.45 -2.59 4.74
C THR A 58 5.44 -3.74 4.92
N ALA A 59 4.23 -3.61 4.35
CA ALA A 59 3.25 -4.69 4.38
C ALA A 59 3.68 -5.88 3.51
N TYR A 60 4.33 -5.65 2.35
CA TYR A 60 4.91 -6.73 1.53
C TYR A 60 6.00 -7.50 2.28
N HIS A 61 6.89 -6.77 2.99
CA HIS A 61 7.87 -7.38 3.90
C HIS A 61 7.17 -8.22 4.97
N GLY A 62 6.12 -7.65 5.60
CA GLY A 62 5.31 -8.37 6.58
C GLY A 62 4.69 -9.65 6.02
N LEU A 63 4.14 -9.59 4.81
CA LEU A 63 3.50 -10.73 4.13
C LEU A 63 4.49 -11.86 3.82
N ALA A 64 5.77 -11.52 3.57
CA ALA A 64 6.82 -12.50 3.33
C ALA A 64 7.21 -13.28 4.58
N ILE A 65 7.38 -12.58 5.72
CA ILE A 65 8.00 -13.16 6.91
C ILE A 65 7.03 -13.52 8.03
N TYR A 66 5.82 -12.96 8.05
CA TYR A 66 4.77 -13.28 9.01
C TYR A 66 3.64 -14.09 8.36
N ASP A 67 2.78 -14.67 9.19
CA ASP A 67 1.53 -15.27 8.74
C ASP A 67 0.34 -14.57 9.44
N THR A 68 -0.87 -14.85 8.98
CA THR A 68 -2.12 -14.23 9.40
C THR A 68 -3.09 -15.25 9.98
N LEU A 69 -4.04 -14.83 10.82
CA LEU A 69 -5.08 -15.73 11.34
C LEU A 69 -6.03 -16.19 10.25
N PHE A 70 -6.46 -15.24 9.42
CA PHE A 70 -7.29 -15.41 8.25
C PHE A 70 -6.64 -14.69 7.07
N SER A 71 -6.97 -15.12 5.86
CA SER A 71 -6.51 -14.50 4.61
C SER A 71 -7.65 -14.46 3.61
N LEU A 72 -7.59 -13.57 2.61
CA LEU A 72 -8.61 -13.47 1.57
C LEU A 72 -8.35 -14.46 0.43
N ASP A 73 -9.39 -15.16 -0.02
CA ASP A 73 -9.36 -15.91 -1.26
C ASP A 73 -9.51 -14.98 -2.50
N SER A 74 -9.48 -15.54 -3.71
CA SER A 74 -9.61 -14.77 -4.97
C SER A 74 -10.98 -14.12 -5.18
N LYS A 75 -11.96 -14.45 -4.33
CA LYS A 75 -13.29 -13.82 -4.29
C LYS A 75 -13.41 -12.81 -3.15
N PHE A 76 -12.29 -12.50 -2.51
CA PHE A 76 -12.20 -11.60 -1.36
C PHE A 76 -12.97 -12.08 -0.12
N MET A 77 -13.18 -13.40 0.00
CA MET A 77 -13.84 -14.00 1.17
C MET A 77 -12.78 -14.43 2.19
N PRO A 78 -12.99 -14.15 3.49
CA PRO A 78 -12.09 -14.59 4.54
C PRO A 78 -12.01 -16.12 4.64
N GLN A 79 -10.81 -16.66 4.59
CA GLN A 79 -10.52 -18.07 4.78
C GLN A 79 -9.55 -18.26 5.94
N PRO A 80 -9.67 -19.35 6.75
CA PRO A 80 -8.71 -19.63 7.80
C PRO A 80 -7.29 -19.80 7.25
N GLN A 81 -6.27 -19.24 7.93
CA GLN A 81 -4.86 -19.40 7.56
C GLN A 81 -4.07 -20.07 8.70
N MET A 82 -3.75 -19.37 9.79
CA MET A 82 -3.17 -20.00 10.99
C MET A 82 -4.24 -20.69 11.84
N VAL A 83 -5.47 -20.24 11.77
CA VAL A 83 -6.62 -20.88 12.43
C VAL A 83 -6.92 -22.22 11.77
N GLY A 84 -6.98 -23.28 12.56
CA GLY A 84 -7.41 -24.62 12.14
C GLY A 84 -8.92 -24.81 12.27
N LYS A 85 -9.47 -24.41 13.42
CA LYS A 85 -10.91 -24.43 13.72
C LYS A 85 -11.33 -23.14 14.40
N TRP A 86 -12.54 -22.74 14.15
CA TRP A 86 -13.16 -21.64 14.89
C TRP A 86 -14.67 -21.81 14.99
N GLY A 87 -15.26 -21.16 15.96
CA GLY A 87 -16.70 -21.19 16.17
C GLY A 87 -17.17 -19.97 16.95
N VAL A 88 -18.47 -19.72 16.92
CA VAL A 88 -19.13 -18.66 17.64
C VAL A 88 -20.27 -19.23 18.49
N SER A 89 -20.46 -18.66 19.68
CA SER A 89 -21.58 -19.00 20.58
C SER A 89 -22.94 -18.65 19.96
N GLU A 90 -24.02 -19.24 20.46
CA GLU A 90 -25.40 -19.02 19.97
C GLU A 90 -25.80 -17.52 20.05
N ASP A 91 -25.37 -16.81 21.10
CA ASP A 91 -25.59 -15.36 21.27
C ASP A 91 -24.67 -14.50 20.39
N LYS A 92 -23.81 -15.12 19.56
CA LYS A 92 -22.85 -14.47 18.65
C LYS A 92 -21.85 -13.52 19.33
N LYS A 93 -21.59 -13.70 20.63
CA LYS A 93 -20.69 -12.83 21.41
C LYS A 93 -19.35 -13.45 21.73
N THR A 94 -19.22 -14.78 21.76
CA THR A 94 -17.96 -15.45 22.08
C THR A 94 -17.45 -16.21 20.87
N TYR A 95 -16.32 -15.78 20.34
CA TYR A 95 -15.59 -16.45 19.27
C TYR A 95 -14.45 -17.25 19.89
N THR A 96 -14.31 -18.53 19.48
CA THR A 96 -13.22 -19.42 19.90
C THR A 96 -12.41 -19.79 18.68
N PHE A 97 -11.10 -19.62 18.75
CA PHE A 97 -10.17 -19.92 17.68
C PHE A 97 -9.14 -20.94 18.16
N GLU A 98 -8.96 -22.01 17.39
CA GLU A 98 -7.93 -23.03 17.61
C GLU A 98 -6.89 -22.97 16.49
N LEU A 99 -5.63 -22.82 16.82
CA LEU A 99 -4.52 -22.82 15.86
C LEU A 99 -4.32 -24.22 15.27
N ARG A 100 -4.01 -24.27 13.96
CA ARG A 100 -3.64 -25.54 13.32
C ARG A 100 -2.30 -26.06 13.81
N ASP A 101 -2.03 -27.35 13.59
CA ASP A 101 -0.76 -27.96 13.94
C ASP A 101 0.39 -27.51 13.05
N GLY A 102 1.61 -27.65 13.55
CA GLY A 102 2.85 -27.44 12.82
C GLY A 102 3.29 -25.98 12.68
N LEU A 103 2.60 -25.03 13.33
CA LEU A 103 2.99 -23.63 13.32
C LEU A 103 4.24 -23.39 14.18
N SER A 104 5.26 -22.82 13.58
CA SER A 104 6.51 -22.47 14.27
C SER A 104 7.06 -21.13 13.79
N TRP A 105 7.75 -20.45 14.68
CA TRP A 105 8.53 -19.27 14.35
C TRP A 105 9.80 -19.64 13.56
N HIS A 106 10.44 -18.66 12.93
CA HIS A 106 11.69 -18.85 12.19
C HIS A 106 12.85 -19.35 13.07
N ASP A 107 12.78 -19.14 14.39
CA ASP A 107 13.71 -19.68 15.38
C ASP A 107 13.34 -21.09 15.88
N ALA A 108 12.32 -21.70 15.25
CA ALA A 108 11.79 -23.03 15.55
C ALA A 108 11.03 -23.17 16.89
N THR A 109 10.78 -22.08 17.61
CA THR A 109 9.87 -22.10 18.75
C THR A 109 8.40 -22.18 18.27
N PRO A 110 7.48 -22.80 19.04
CA PRO A 110 6.09 -22.93 18.62
C PRO A 110 5.36 -21.57 18.61
N VAL A 111 4.44 -21.40 17.69
CA VAL A 111 3.45 -20.32 17.72
C VAL A 111 2.35 -20.69 18.69
N THR A 112 1.93 -19.73 19.53
CA THR A 112 0.94 -19.95 20.58
C THR A 112 -0.23 -18.96 20.50
N ALA A 113 -1.31 -19.27 21.20
CA ALA A 113 -2.46 -18.39 21.37
C ALA A 113 -2.08 -17.05 22.04
N ALA A 114 -1.05 -17.03 22.90
CA ALA A 114 -0.55 -15.80 23.50
C ALA A 114 0.00 -14.82 22.44
N ASP A 115 0.66 -15.34 21.41
CA ASP A 115 1.18 -14.55 20.28
C ASP A 115 0.04 -13.88 19.53
N CYS A 116 -1.05 -14.61 19.29
CA CYS A 116 -2.24 -14.10 18.61
C CYS A 116 -2.90 -12.97 19.42
N VAL A 117 -3.10 -13.19 20.73
CA VAL A 117 -3.71 -12.19 21.62
C VAL A 117 -2.86 -10.91 21.67
N ALA A 118 -1.54 -11.03 21.84
CA ALA A 118 -0.63 -9.88 21.86
C ALA A 118 -0.64 -9.12 20.53
N SER A 119 -0.61 -9.85 19.40
CA SER A 119 -0.64 -9.25 18.05
C SER A 119 -1.94 -8.49 17.78
N ILE A 120 -3.10 -9.07 18.12
CA ILE A 120 -4.40 -8.39 17.97
C ILE A 120 -4.44 -7.11 18.81
N ARG A 121 -3.96 -7.15 20.05
CA ARG A 121 -3.93 -5.98 20.94
C ARG A 121 -3.02 -4.88 20.39
N ARG A 122 -1.86 -5.24 19.85
CA ARG A 122 -0.92 -4.27 19.26
C ARG A 122 -1.47 -3.66 17.97
N TRP A 123 -1.95 -4.49 17.05
CA TRP A 123 -2.56 -4.08 15.80
C TRP A 123 -3.74 -3.13 16.01
N SER A 124 -4.57 -3.40 17.02
CA SER A 124 -5.75 -2.60 17.33
C SER A 124 -5.43 -1.18 17.84
N GLN A 125 -4.18 -0.90 18.21
CA GLN A 125 -3.80 0.47 18.60
C GLN A 125 -3.73 1.41 17.38
N VAL A 126 -3.53 0.88 16.18
CA VAL A 126 -3.23 1.67 14.97
C VAL A 126 -4.21 1.43 13.82
N ASN A 127 -4.66 0.21 13.58
CA ASN A 127 -5.60 -0.10 12.51
C ASN A 127 -7.03 0.36 12.86
N SER A 128 -7.75 0.95 11.91
CA SER A 128 -9.11 1.48 12.14
C SER A 128 -10.12 0.37 12.50
N GLY A 129 -10.10 -0.75 11.77
CA GLY A 129 -10.93 -1.92 12.07
C GLY A 129 -10.56 -2.57 13.39
N GLY A 130 -9.27 -2.59 13.75
CA GLY A 130 -8.78 -3.06 15.03
C GLY A 130 -9.26 -2.19 16.20
N LYS A 131 -9.29 -0.88 16.05
CA LYS A 131 -9.85 0.05 17.05
C LYS A 131 -11.34 -0.21 17.26
N LEU A 132 -12.10 -0.34 16.16
CA LEU A 132 -13.53 -0.71 16.22
C LEU A 132 -13.72 -2.04 16.97
N LEU A 133 -12.91 -3.05 16.64
CA LEU A 133 -12.96 -4.34 17.32
C LEU A 133 -12.72 -4.19 18.82
N MET A 134 -11.71 -3.44 19.26
CA MET A 134 -11.40 -3.23 20.69
C MET A 134 -12.49 -2.47 21.43
N GLU A 135 -13.21 -1.56 20.78
CA GLU A 135 -14.38 -0.88 21.37
C GLU A 135 -15.52 -1.88 21.68
N ARG A 136 -15.66 -2.92 20.85
CA ARG A 136 -16.67 -3.98 20.98
C ARG A 136 -16.23 -5.17 21.84
N ILE A 137 -14.93 -5.35 22.08
CA ILE A 137 -14.40 -6.44 22.91
C ILE A 137 -14.73 -6.20 24.40
N ARG A 138 -15.18 -7.26 25.08
CA ARG A 138 -15.23 -7.38 26.54
C ARG A 138 -13.93 -7.98 27.05
N ASP A 139 -13.48 -9.08 26.46
CA ASP A 139 -12.24 -9.76 26.78
C ASP A 139 -11.61 -10.40 25.53
N ILE A 140 -10.29 -10.47 25.53
CA ILE A 140 -9.50 -11.27 24.61
C ILE A 140 -8.42 -11.99 25.40
N SER A 141 -8.47 -13.33 25.44
CA SER A 141 -7.56 -14.11 26.28
C SER A 141 -7.22 -15.46 25.65
N LYS A 142 -6.03 -15.94 26.00
CA LYS A 142 -5.67 -17.33 25.70
C LYS A 142 -6.40 -18.27 26.68
N LYS A 143 -6.90 -19.38 26.14
CA LYS A 143 -7.50 -20.46 26.90
C LYS A 143 -6.49 -21.56 27.21
N ASP A 144 -5.68 -21.90 26.23
CA ASP A 144 -4.53 -22.80 26.31
C ASP A 144 -3.46 -22.37 25.28
N ASP A 145 -2.44 -23.18 25.01
CA ASP A 145 -1.37 -22.79 24.09
C ASP A 145 -1.79 -22.69 22.62
N LYS A 146 -2.90 -23.36 22.22
CA LYS A 146 -3.43 -23.32 20.86
C LYS A 146 -4.73 -22.56 20.73
N THR A 147 -5.44 -22.32 21.82
CA THR A 147 -6.79 -21.80 21.81
C THR A 147 -6.86 -20.42 22.47
N PHE A 148 -7.49 -19.48 21.79
CA PHE A 148 -7.85 -18.19 22.37
C PHE A 148 -9.31 -17.84 22.09
N THR A 149 -9.85 -16.91 22.87
CA THR A 149 -11.22 -16.43 22.75
C THR A 149 -11.26 -14.92 22.61
N ILE A 150 -12.24 -14.46 21.83
CA ILE A 150 -12.65 -13.05 21.78
C ILE A 150 -14.09 -12.99 22.27
N GLU A 151 -14.32 -12.31 23.40
CA GLU A 151 -15.62 -12.06 23.96
C GLU A 151 -16.06 -10.62 23.65
N LEU A 152 -17.22 -10.47 23.03
CA LEU A 152 -17.78 -9.20 22.60
C LEU A 152 -18.87 -8.73 23.58
N LYS A 153 -19.01 -7.41 23.73
CA LYS A 153 -20.15 -6.77 24.45
C LYS A 153 -21.46 -7.00 23.69
N GLU A 154 -21.38 -6.90 22.35
CA GLU A 154 -22.50 -7.05 21.41
C GLU A 154 -22.01 -7.84 20.18
N PRO A 155 -22.89 -8.54 19.46
CA PRO A 155 -22.52 -9.25 18.23
C PRO A 155 -21.85 -8.32 17.21
N LEU A 156 -20.81 -8.79 16.53
CA LEU A 156 -20.12 -8.10 15.46
C LEU A 156 -19.96 -9.04 14.27
N GLY A 157 -20.83 -8.88 13.26
CA GLY A 157 -20.84 -9.74 12.07
C GLY A 157 -19.57 -9.63 11.21
N LEU A 158 -18.85 -8.52 11.31
CA LEU A 158 -17.62 -8.27 10.55
C LEU A 158 -16.34 -8.75 11.24
N LEU A 159 -16.40 -9.47 12.37
CA LEU A 159 -15.19 -9.82 13.13
C LEU A 159 -14.17 -10.56 12.28
N ILE A 160 -14.60 -11.57 11.54
CA ILE A 160 -13.69 -12.39 10.71
C ILE A 160 -13.15 -11.57 9.53
N ASP A 161 -13.97 -10.71 8.92
CA ASP A 161 -13.55 -9.80 7.85
C ASP A 161 -12.47 -8.83 8.34
N LEU A 162 -12.62 -8.27 9.54
CA LEU A 162 -11.62 -7.40 10.15
C LEU A 162 -10.28 -8.12 10.40
N LEU A 163 -10.33 -9.38 10.88
CA LEU A 163 -9.13 -10.20 11.13
C LEU A 163 -8.44 -10.65 9.83
N ALA A 164 -9.14 -10.68 8.69
CA ALA A 164 -8.63 -11.04 7.38
C ALA A 164 -8.24 -9.83 6.53
N SER A 165 -8.52 -8.62 6.99
CA SER A 165 -8.34 -7.38 6.22
C SER A 165 -6.89 -7.17 5.78
N VAL A 166 -6.70 -6.80 4.52
CA VAL A 166 -5.41 -6.39 3.95
C VAL A 166 -5.15 -4.88 4.04
N SER A 167 -6.06 -4.13 4.66
CA SER A 167 -5.86 -2.71 4.96
C SER A 167 -4.69 -2.52 5.93
N THR A 168 -3.76 -1.67 5.56
CA THR A 168 -2.54 -1.41 6.35
C THR A 168 -2.82 -0.51 7.57
N PRO A 169 -2.21 -0.81 8.71
CA PRO A 169 -1.39 -1.99 9.06
C PRO A 169 -2.18 -3.30 9.06
N VAL A 170 -1.68 -4.33 8.38
CA VAL A 170 -2.29 -5.67 8.33
C VAL A 170 -2.08 -6.40 9.66
N LEU A 171 -3.03 -7.23 10.08
CA LEU A 171 -2.89 -8.08 11.27
C LEU A 171 -1.93 -9.25 10.99
N PHE A 172 -0.65 -8.99 11.08
CA PHE A 172 0.37 -10.03 11.10
C PHE A 172 0.57 -10.57 12.52
N ILE A 173 0.69 -11.90 12.65
CA ILE A 173 0.94 -12.51 13.95
C ILE A 173 2.44 -12.45 14.24
N MET A 174 2.78 -11.86 15.36
CA MET A 174 4.13 -11.63 15.88
C MET A 174 4.31 -12.40 17.20
N ARG A 175 5.57 -12.73 17.57
CA ARG A 175 5.82 -13.34 18.87
C ARG A 175 5.33 -12.42 20.00
N ALA A 176 4.71 -12.98 21.03
CA ALA A 176 4.18 -12.20 22.15
C ALA A 176 5.22 -11.25 22.76
N LYS A 177 6.47 -11.71 22.93
CA LYS A 177 7.58 -10.89 23.43
C LYS A 177 7.95 -9.69 22.53
N ASP A 178 7.60 -9.75 21.24
CA ASP A 178 7.81 -8.64 20.29
C ASP A 178 6.55 -7.78 20.17
N ALA A 179 5.35 -8.37 20.24
CA ALA A 179 4.08 -7.69 20.13
C ALA A 179 3.62 -7.01 21.43
N ASP A 180 4.07 -7.47 22.59
CA ASP A 180 3.70 -6.90 23.90
C ASP A 180 4.48 -5.60 24.19
N ARG A 181 4.26 -4.62 23.30
CA ARG A 181 4.81 -3.26 23.36
C ARG A 181 3.87 -2.27 22.66
N PRO A 182 3.98 -0.97 22.96
CA PRO A 182 3.25 0.06 22.23
C PRO A 182 3.51 0.00 20.72
N ALA A 183 2.48 0.28 19.90
CA ALA A 183 2.64 0.35 18.45
C ALA A 183 3.58 1.47 17.99
N THR A 184 3.90 2.42 18.87
CA THR A 184 4.88 3.50 18.66
C THR A 184 6.35 3.04 18.82
N GLU A 185 6.59 1.81 19.27
CA GLU A 185 7.91 1.22 19.40
C GLU A 185 8.11 0.16 18.30
N GLN A 186 9.13 0.32 17.47
CA GLN A 186 9.40 -0.59 16.37
C GLN A 186 9.92 -1.95 16.82
N VAL A 187 9.45 -3.00 16.16
CA VAL A 187 10.02 -4.34 16.22
C VAL A 187 11.05 -4.48 15.09
N THR A 188 12.27 -4.83 15.43
CA THR A 188 13.39 -4.94 14.47
C THR A 188 13.93 -6.36 14.32
N ALA A 189 13.36 -7.32 15.05
CA ALA A 189 13.86 -8.70 15.08
C ALA A 189 13.66 -9.45 13.75
N ASN A 190 12.67 -9.07 12.94
CA ASN A 190 12.29 -9.71 11.67
C ASN A 190 12.14 -11.24 11.78
N ILE A 191 11.65 -11.73 12.93
CA ILE A 191 11.38 -13.15 13.17
C ILE A 191 9.88 -13.37 13.09
N GLY A 192 9.45 -13.99 12.02
CA GLY A 192 8.06 -14.34 11.75
C GLY A 192 7.81 -15.84 11.76
N SER A 193 6.63 -16.23 11.28
CA SER A 193 6.20 -17.62 11.06
C SER A 193 5.85 -17.91 9.60
N GLY A 194 6.12 -16.95 8.72
CA GLY A 194 5.75 -16.98 7.31
C GLY A 194 6.63 -17.86 6.42
N PRO A 195 6.31 -17.87 5.10
CA PRO A 195 6.96 -18.75 4.14
C PRO A 195 8.41 -18.39 3.83
N TYR A 196 8.84 -17.15 4.13
CA TYR A 196 10.22 -16.68 3.95
C TYR A 196 10.81 -16.17 5.26
N LYS A 197 12.14 -16.19 5.33
CA LYS A 197 12.95 -15.62 6.41
C LYS A 197 13.73 -14.43 5.88
N PHE A 198 13.72 -13.33 6.60
CA PHE A 198 14.60 -12.20 6.30
C PHE A 198 16.06 -12.59 6.54
N ASN A 199 16.92 -12.38 5.56
CA ASN A 199 18.34 -12.70 5.65
C ASN A 199 19.12 -11.45 6.08
N HIS A 200 19.47 -11.39 7.38
CA HIS A 200 20.20 -10.26 7.95
C HIS A 200 21.63 -10.13 7.42
N ASP A 201 22.29 -11.24 7.08
CA ASP A 201 23.69 -11.26 6.61
C ASP A 201 23.83 -10.68 5.20
N LEU A 202 22.78 -10.80 4.38
CA LEU A 202 22.72 -10.27 3.02
C LEU A 202 22.05 -8.90 2.94
N ALA A 203 21.48 -8.40 4.03
CA ALA A 203 20.82 -7.11 4.04
C ALA A 203 21.81 -5.98 3.81
N LYS A 204 21.55 -5.15 2.80
CA LYS A 204 22.32 -3.96 2.46
C LYS A 204 21.37 -2.77 2.40
N PRO A 205 21.15 -2.06 3.52
CA PRO A 205 20.24 -0.92 3.55
C PRO A 205 20.53 0.09 2.43
N GLY A 206 19.47 0.51 1.72
CA GLY A 206 19.57 1.38 0.55
C GLY A 206 20.04 0.70 -0.75
N ALA A 207 20.39 -0.59 -0.73
CA ALA A 207 20.82 -1.32 -1.93
C ALA A 207 20.02 -2.60 -2.18
N SER A 208 19.92 -3.50 -1.20
CA SER A 208 19.14 -4.73 -1.39
C SER A 208 18.79 -5.43 -0.08
N PHE A 209 17.69 -6.21 -0.13
CA PHE A 209 17.26 -7.12 0.93
C PHE A 209 17.02 -8.51 0.36
N ALA A 210 17.30 -9.55 1.15
CA ALA A 210 17.11 -10.92 0.74
C ALA A 210 16.17 -11.67 1.69
N TYR A 211 15.37 -12.54 1.11
CA TYR A 211 14.42 -13.41 1.79
C TYR A 211 14.67 -14.85 1.38
N ASP A 212 15.07 -15.69 2.31
CA ASP A 212 15.33 -17.10 2.07
C ASP A 212 14.08 -17.93 2.37
N ARG A 213 13.87 -19.01 1.63
CA ARG A 213 12.79 -19.94 1.89
C ARG A 213 12.83 -20.44 3.33
N ASN A 214 11.69 -20.47 3.99
CA ASN A 214 11.54 -21.13 5.29
C ASN A 214 11.27 -22.61 5.09
N GLU A 215 12.32 -23.45 5.19
CA GLU A 215 12.22 -24.90 5.00
C GLU A 215 11.29 -25.59 6.03
N LYS A 216 11.02 -24.93 7.16
CA LYS A 216 10.12 -25.43 8.21
C LYS A 216 8.71 -24.89 8.12
N TYR A 217 8.42 -24.06 7.12
CA TYR A 217 7.07 -23.54 6.93
C TYR A 217 6.12 -24.69 6.62
N ALA A 218 5.03 -24.80 7.37
CA ALA A 218 3.98 -25.77 7.15
C ALA A 218 2.83 -25.12 6.36
N PRO A 219 2.77 -25.24 5.03
CA PRO A 219 1.67 -24.68 4.25
C PRO A 219 0.35 -25.39 4.60
N ARG A 220 -0.79 -24.76 4.31
CA ARG A 220 -2.08 -25.45 4.35
C ARG A 220 -2.15 -26.50 3.25
N GLY A 221 -3.02 -27.50 3.45
CA GLY A 221 -3.23 -28.57 2.47
C GLY A 221 -4.13 -28.17 1.30
N GLU A 222 -4.92 -27.11 1.45
CA GLU A 222 -5.78 -26.57 0.39
C GLU A 222 -4.95 -25.92 -0.70
N ALA A 223 -5.46 -25.92 -1.92
CA ALA A 223 -4.82 -25.21 -3.03
C ALA A 223 -4.66 -23.71 -2.71
N SER A 224 -3.61 -23.09 -3.24
CA SER A 224 -3.43 -21.64 -3.15
C SER A 224 -4.58 -20.95 -3.88
N ASP A 225 -5.25 -20.01 -3.21
CA ASP A 225 -6.35 -19.21 -3.76
C ASP A 225 -6.28 -17.78 -3.19
N GLY A 226 -5.87 -16.84 -4.02
CA GLY A 226 -5.56 -15.50 -3.57
C GLY A 226 -4.45 -15.50 -2.51
N TYR A 227 -4.69 -14.85 -1.37
CA TYR A 227 -3.77 -14.89 -0.22
C TYR A 227 -4.00 -16.10 0.69
N ALA A 228 -5.08 -16.86 0.47
CA ALA A 228 -5.47 -18.00 1.26
C ALA A 228 -4.94 -19.34 0.72
N GLY A 229 -5.18 -20.42 1.48
CA GLY A 229 -4.76 -21.77 1.13
C GLY A 229 -3.26 -22.02 1.32
N GLY A 230 -2.73 -22.95 0.54
CA GLY A 230 -1.32 -23.35 0.62
C GLY A 230 -0.38 -22.27 0.08
N LYS A 231 0.42 -21.68 0.95
CA LYS A 231 1.50 -20.76 0.56
C LYS A 231 2.74 -21.59 0.16
N VAL A 232 2.78 -22.02 -1.10
CA VAL A 232 3.85 -22.88 -1.61
C VAL A 232 5.04 -22.04 -2.06
N VAL A 233 6.24 -22.38 -1.60
CA VAL A 233 7.48 -21.69 -1.96
C VAL A 233 8.27 -22.55 -2.94
N ASN A 234 8.33 -22.11 -4.21
CA ASN A 234 9.02 -22.83 -5.28
C ASN A 234 10.43 -22.30 -5.57
N VAL A 235 10.80 -21.13 -5.02
CA VAL A 235 12.10 -20.51 -5.20
C VAL A 235 12.89 -20.49 -3.88
N ASP A 236 14.22 -20.55 -3.94
CA ASP A 236 15.05 -20.66 -2.74
C ASP A 236 15.28 -19.30 -2.09
N ARG A 237 15.28 -18.25 -2.91
CA ARG A 237 15.57 -16.87 -2.47
C ARG A 237 14.82 -15.86 -3.31
N ILE A 238 14.36 -14.80 -2.64
CA ILE A 238 13.92 -13.56 -3.29
C ILE A 238 14.86 -12.44 -2.87
N ILE A 239 15.27 -11.62 -3.83
CA ILE A 239 16.09 -10.44 -3.57
C ILE A 239 15.29 -9.22 -4.02
N TRP A 240 15.13 -8.26 -3.14
CA TRP A 240 14.64 -6.93 -3.49
C TRP A 240 15.82 -6.03 -3.75
N ASP A 241 15.97 -5.57 -4.98
CA ASP A 241 16.98 -4.62 -5.38
C ASP A 241 16.40 -3.20 -5.34
N ASN A 242 17.12 -2.29 -4.68
CA ASN A 242 16.73 -0.88 -4.68
C ASN A 242 17.37 -0.18 -5.88
N ILE A 243 16.62 -0.06 -6.97
CA ILE A 243 16.99 0.69 -8.18
C ILE A 243 16.03 1.88 -8.27
N GLY A 244 16.44 3.05 -7.76
CA GLY A 244 15.57 4.21 -7.65
C GLY A 244 15.25 4.93 -8.96
N ASP A 245 15.97 4.60 -10.06
CA ASP A 245 15.67 5.13 -11.38
C ASP A 245 14.88 4.10 -12.20
N GLU A 246 13.67 4.47 -12.60
CA GLU A 246 12.72 3.57 -13.28
C GLU A 246 13.24 3.08 -14.65
N GLN A 247 13.98 3.91 -15.38
CA GLN A 247 14.57 3.53 -16.67
C GLN A 247 15.69 2.51 -16.47
N THR A 248 16.51 2.69 -15.42
CA THR A 248 17.56 1.74 -15.04
C THR A 248 16.95 0.42 -14.58
N ALA A 249 15.86 0.45 -13.81
CA ALA A 249 15.14 -0.75 -13.39
C ALA A 249 14.58 -1.54 -14.60
N PHE A 250 14.01 -0.84 -15.58
CA PHE A 250 13.55 -1.46 -16.82
C PHE A 250 14.70 -2.05 -17.63
N ALA A 251 15.82 -1.33 -17.78
CA ALA A 251 17.00 -1.84 -18.49
C ALA A 251 17.55 -3.12 -17.84
N ALA A 252 17.56 -3.19 -16.49
CA ALA A 252 17.95 -4.40 -15.76
C ALA A 252 16.99 -5.58 -16.02
N LEU A 253 15.68 -5.32 -16.12
CA LEU A 253 14.68 -6.33 -16.49
C LEU A 253 14.91 -6.83 -17.93
N GLN A 254 15.16 -5.92 -18.86
CA GLN A 254 15.41 -6.24 -20.27
C GLN A 254 16.71 -7.05 -20.45
N ALA A 255 17.72 -6.75 -19.64
CA ALA A 255 18.98 -7.50 -19.60
C ALA A 255 18.86 -8.87 -18.87
N GLY A 256 17.74 -9.17 -18.22
CA GLY A 256 17.56 -10.37 -17.41
C GLY A 256 18.31 -10.36 -16.07
N GLU A 257 18.75 -9.18 -15.61
CA GLU A 257 19.41 -9.00 -14.30
C GLU A 257 18.42 -9.02 -13.16
N VAL A 258 17.15 -8.59 -13.43
CA VAL A 258 16.01 -8.72 -12.52
C VAL A 258 14.84 -9.40 -13.23
N ASP A 259 13.91 -9.96 -12.47
CA ASP A 259 12.78 -10.75 -12.99
C ASP A 259 11.45 -10.01 -12.93
N PHE A 260 11.40 -8.96 -12.08
CA PHE A 260 10.16 -8.25 -11.74
C PHE A 260 10.46 -6.78 -11.44
N VAL A 261 9.64 -5.88 -11.99
CA VAL A 261 9.62 -4.44 -11.69
C VAL A 261 8.20 -4.04 -11.36
N GLU A 262 7.95 -3.54 -10.14
CA GLU A 262 6.60 -3.25 -9.65
C GLU A 262 5.95 -2.06 -10.37
N GLY A 263 6.71 -1.02 -10.68
CA GLY A 263 6.21 0.19 -11.33
C GLY A 263 7.03 0.56 -12.56
N PRO A 264 6.87 -0.14 -13.70
CA PRO A 264 7.56 0.25 -14.92
C PRO A 264 7.03 1.60 -15.42
N PRO A 265 7.89 2.43 -16.06
CA PRO A 265 7.46 3.69 -16.66
C PRO A 265 6.34 3.49 -17.68
N VAL A 266 5.31 4.31 -17.64
CA VAL A 266 4.11 4.16 -18.50
C VAL A 266 4.41 4.33 -19.98
N ASP A 267 5.38 5.14 -20.34
CA ASP A 267 5.87 5.36 -21.71
C ASP A 267 6.60 4.14 -22.29
N LEU A 268 7.04 3.22 -21.44
CA LEU A 268 7.68 1.97 -21.85
C LEU A 268 6.72 0.79 -22.01
N TYR A 269 5.44 0.93 -21.68
CA TYR A 269 4.47 -0.16 -21.82
C TYR A 269 4.44 -0.75 -23.23
N PRO A 270 4.41 0.03 -24.34
CA PRO A 270 4.46 -0.54 -25.69
C PRO A 270 5.75 -1.30 -25.98
N VAL A 271 6.88 -0.87 -25.40
CA VAL A 271 8.17 -1.55 -25.55
C VAL A 271 8.15 -2.90 -24.84
N ILE A 272 7.61 -2.94 -23.60
CA ILE A 272 7.50 -4.17 -22.80
C ILE A 272 6.54 -5.16 -23.50
N GLU A 273 5.40 -4.70 -24.00
CA GLU A 273 4.42 -5.55 -24.70
C GLU A 273 4.96 -6.16 -26.00
N SER A 274 5.86 -5.46 -26.68
CA SER A 274 6.49 -5.95 -27.92
C SER A 274 7.68 -6.90 -27.68
N ASP A 275 8.22 -6.94 -26.46
CA ASP A 275 9.36 -7.81 -26.13
C ASP A 275 8.88 -9.28 -25.96
N PRO A 276 9.48 -10.25 -26.70
CA PRO A 276 9.08 -11.65 -26.62
C PRO A 276 9.33 -12.28 -25.23
N ASN A 277 10.24 -11.72 -24.42
CA ASN A 277 10.66 -12.26 -23.13
C ASN A 277 9.96 -11.58 -21.95
N LEU A 278 9.32 -10.44 -22.16
CA LEU A 278 8.70 -9.63 -21.12
C LEU A 278 7.18 -9.64 -21.21
N ALA A 279 6.52 -9.33 -20.08
CA ALA A 279 5.08 -9.16 -20.02
C ALA A 279 4.71 -8.07 -19.02
N LEU A 280 3.66 -7.31 -19.33
CA LEU A 280 2.91 -6.53 -18.36
C LEU A 280 1.82 -7.41 -17.73
N GLN A 281 1.63 -7.28 -16.41
CA GLN A 281 0.58 -8.02 -15.69
C GLN A 281 -0.04 -7.12 -14.61
N VAL A 282 -1.36 -6.94 -14.67
CA VAL A 282 -2.11 -6.21 -13.64
C VAL A 282 -2.41 -7.16 -12.49
N LEU A 283 -1.86 -6.89 -11.31
CA LEU A 283 -2.10 -7.70 -10.11
C LEU A 283 -3.40 -7.29 -9.41
N ASP A 284 -3.62 -5.99 -9.24
CA ASP A 284 -4.86 -5.45 -8.69
C ASP A 284 -5.81 -5.04 -9.82
N LYS A 285 -6.77 -5.92 -10.14
CA LYS A 285 -7.78 -5.68 -11.19
C LYS A 285 -8.86 -4.69 -10.76
N SER A 286 -8.99 -4.40 -9.46
CA SER A 286 -9.89 -3.34 -8.99
C SER A 286 -9.33 -1.97 -9.34
N GLY A 287 -8.02 -1.83 -9.39
CA GLY A 287 -7.30 -0.60 -9.64
C GLY A 287 -7.04 0.21 -8.37
N TYR A 288 -6.39 1.34 -8.56
CA TYR A 288 -6.02 2.27 -7.49
C TYR A 288 -6.71 3.60 -7.68
N ASP A 289 -7.40 4.07 -6.66
CA ASP A 289 -8.01 5.39 -6.64
C ASP A 289 -6.97 6.43 -6.23
N MET A 290 -6.61 7.31 -7.14
CA MET A 290 -5.77 8.45 -6.83
C MET A 290 -6.55 9.47 -6.02
N CYS A 291 -5.94 9.93 -4.95
CA CYS A 291 -6.56 10.78 -3.95
C CYS A 291 -5.64 11.95 -3.60
N LEU A 292 -6.23 13.14 -3.57
CA LEU A 292 -5.61 14.35 -3.06
C LEU A 292 -6.07 14.56 -1.62
N ARG A 293 -5.13 14.51 -0.68
CA ARG A 293 -5.38 14.79 0.74
C ARG A 293 -5.04 16.22 1.07
N MET A 294 -6.01 16.93 1.65
CA MET A 294 -5.84 18.29 2.15
C MET A 294 -5.60 18.26 3.66
N ASN A 295 -4.81 19.20 4.15
CA ASN A 295 -4.56 19.37 5.57
C ASN A 295 -5.63 20.28 6.19
N PHE A 296 -6.59 19.70 6.91
CA PHE A 296 -7.69 20.43 7.54
C PHE A 296 -7.24 21.34 8.70
N LEU A 297 -6.01 21.19 9.17
CA LEU A 297 -5.44 22.02 10.24
C LEU A 297 -4.79 23.30 9.72
N GLN A 298 -4.66 23.45 8.39
CA GLN A 298 -3.92 24.54 7.75
C GLN A 298 -4.81 25.33 6.79
N LYS A 299 -4.62 26.65 6.80
CA LYS A 299 -5.22 27.51 5.76
C LYS A 299 -4.65 27.14 4.37
N PRO A 300 -5.48 27.25 3.32
CA PRO A 300 -6.90 27.63 3.32
C PRO A 300 -7.86 26.44 3.59
N PHE A 301 -7.35 25.21 3.78
CA PHE A 301 -8.15 23.98 3.79
C PHE A 301 -8.83 23.68 5.14
N ASP A 302 -8.62 24.48 6.18
CA ASP A 302 -9.48 24.53 7.36
C ASP A 302 -10.91 25.02 7.01
N ASN A 303 -11.07 25.74 5.88
CA ASN A 303 -12.35 26.23 5.38
C ASN A 303 -12.94 25.29 4.32
N VAL A 304 -14.22 24.91 4.49
CA VAL A 304 -14.93 24.00 3.57
C VAL A 304 -15.02 24.56 2.15
N LYS A 305 -15.19 25.88 1.97
CA LYS A 305 -15.26 26.52 0.65
C LYS A 305 -13.97 26.34 -0.15
N ALA A 306 -12.81 26.41 0.51
CA ALA A 306 -11.53 26.16 -0.13
C ALA A 306 -11.39 24.69 -0.55
N ARG A 307 -11.91 23.76 0.24
CA ARG A 307 -11.93 22.33 -0.14
C ARG A 307 -12.90 22.06 -1.30
N GLN A 308 -14.08 22.69 -1.29
CA GLN A 308 -15.04 22.64 -2.42
C GLN A 308 -14.44 23.24 -3.68
N ALA A 309 -13.63 24.31 -3.56
CA ALA A 309 -12.89 24.86 -4.69
C ALA A 309 -11.97 23.83 -5.35
N MET A 310 -11.27 23.02 -4.55
CA MET A 310 -10.43 21.93 -5.07
C MET A 310 -11.24 20.88 -5.80
N LEU A 311 -12.42 20.51 -5.28
CA LEU A 311 -13.31 19.54 -5.90
C LEU A 311 -13.77 20.00 -7.30
N HIS A 312 -14.11 21.28 -7.45
CA HIS A 312 -14.49 21.87 -8.73
C HIS A 312 -13.30 22.11 -9.69
N LEU A 313 -12.09 22.30 -9.16
CA LEU A 313 -10.90 22.61 -9.95
C LEU A 313 -10.38 21.40 -10.73
N ILE A 314 -10.56 20.18 -10.18
CA ILE A 314 -9.91 18.99 -10.69
C ILE A 314 -10.53 18.53 -12.02
N ASP A 315 -9.66 18.39 -13.04
CA ASP A 315 -9.93 17.69 -14.29
C ASP A 315 -9.28 16.30 -14.23
N GLN A 316 -10.07 15.27 -13.90
CA GLN A 316 -9.58 13.90 -13.80
C GLN A 316 -9.03 13.38 -15.13
N GLU A 317 -9.63 13.76 -16.28
CA GLU A 317 -9.12 13.33 -17.58
C GLU A 317 -7.73 13.93 -17.86
N ALA A 318 -7.50 15.20 -17.48
CA ALA A 318 -6.18 15.80 -17.64
C ALA A 318 -5.13 15.13 -16.75
N LEU A 319 -5.49 14.76 -15.53
CA LEU A 319 -4.62 14.03 -14.61
C LEU A 319 -4.32 12.63 -15.14
N LEU A 320 -5.33 11.89 -15.59
CA LEU A 320 -5.16 10.56 -16.16
C LEU A 320 -4.27 10.56 -17.40
N ARG A 321 -4.33 11.62 -18.24
CA ARG A 321 -3.41 11.72 -19.39
C ARG A 321 -1.92 11.79 -19.01
N VAL A 322 -1.60 12.24 -17.81
CA VAL A 322 -0.19 12.29 -17.34
C VAL A 322 0.17 11.13 -16.42
N THR A 323 -0.81 10.48 -15.79
CA THR A 323 -0.57 9.39 -14.83
C THR A 323 -0.84 8.00 -15.40
N ALA A 324 -1.79 7.87 -16.33
CA ALA A 324 -2.18 6.63 -17.01
C ALA A 324 -2.64 6.96 -18.45
N PRO A 325 -1.70 7.33 -19.35
CA PRO A 325 -2.02 7.84 -20.69
C PRO A 325 -2.73 6.82 -21.60
N ASP A 326 -2.53 5.52 -21.39
CA ASP A 326 -3.30 4.48 -22.07
C ASP A 326 -4.68 4.31 -21.40
N PRO A 327 -5.79 4.57 -22.13
CA PRO A 327 -7.15 4.50 -21.57
C PRO A 327 -7.54 3.14 -21.00
N LYS A 328 -6.85 2.06 -21.36
CA LYS A 328 -7.10 0.73 -20.78
C LYS A 328 -6.69 0.64 -19.31
N TYR A 329 -5.80 1.54 -18.86
CA TYR A 329 -5.28 1.58 -17.49
C TYR A 329 -5.83 2.75 -16.67
N GLY A 330 -6.61 3.68 -17.25
CA GLY A 330 -7.11 4.85 -16.55
C GLY A 330 -8.59 5.11 -16.78
N ARG A 331 -9.33 5.47 -15.73
CA ARG A 331 -10.74 5.87 -15.80
C ARG A 331 -11.10 6.85 -14.69
N PRO A 332 -12.12 7.71 -14.88
CA PRO A 332 -12.63 8.55 -13.81
C PRO A 332 -13.20 7.74 -12.64
N VAL A 333 -13.15 8.32 -11.44
CA VAL A 333 -13.79 7.81 -10.23
C VAL A 333 -14.44 8.96 -9.47
N THR A 334 -15.73 8.82 -9.17
CA THR A 334 -16.51 9.83 -8.45
C THR A 334 -17.11 9.31 -7.15
N SER A 335 -17.17 7.99 -6.98
CA SER A 335 -17.60 7.39 -5.74
C SER A 335 -16.45 7.34 -4.72
N ILE A 336 -16.74 7.66 -3.46
CA ILE A 336 -15.80 7.46 -2.36
C ILE A 336 -15.58 5.97 -2.08
N PHE A 337 -16.51 5.12 -2.51
CA PHE A 337 -16.44 3.67 -2.39
C PHE A 337 -15.76 3.00 -3.59
N GLY A 338 -15.13 3.79 -4.48
CA GLY A 338 -14.48 3.30 -5.68
C GLY A 338 -15.45 2.91 -6.79
N ASN A 339 -14.92 2.33 -7.86
CA ASN A 339 -15.71 1.93 -9.05
C ASN A 339 -16.15 0.46 -9.03
N THR A 340 -15.42 -0.43 -8.34
CA THR A 340 -15.63 -1.89 -8.44
C THR A 340 -16.38 -2.47 -7.24
N THR A 341 -16.53 -1.72 -6.17
CA THR A 341 -17.26 -2.20 -4.99
C THR A 341 -18.77 -2.16 -5.19
N PRO A 342 -19.54 -3.00 -4.49
CA PRO A 342 -21.01 -3.00 -4.60
C PRO A 342 -21.66 -1.73 -4.05
N TYR A 343 -20.90 -0.84 -3.42
CA TYR A 343 -21.34 0.42 -2.81
C TYR A 343 -21.05 1.65 -3.66
N SER A 344 -20.41 1.44 -4.81
CA SER A 344 -20.18 2.50 -5.80
C SER A 344 -21.49 3.19 -6.17
N ASN A 345 -21.52 4.51 -6.10
CA ASN A 345 -22.74 5.28 -6.36
C ASN A 345 -22.40 6.70 -6.86
N ASP A 346 -23.41 7.42 -7.33
CA ASP A 346 -23.32 8.74 -7.93
C ASP A 346 -23.92 9.87 -7.08
N GLU A 347 -24.18 9.61 -5.79
CA GLU A 347 -24.76 10.60 -4.89
C GLU A 347 -23.84 11.83 -4.77
N ASN A 348 -24.41 13.01 -4.95
CA ASN A 348 -23.75 14.31 -4.84
C ASN A 348 -22.47 14.47 -5.73
N THR A 349 -22.48 13.89 -6.95
CA THR A 349 -21.35 13.94 -7.89
C THR A 349 -21.46 15.07 -8.94
N GLY A 350 -22.39 16.00 -8.79
CA GLY A 350 -22.61 17.11 -9.70
C GLY A 350 -21.43 18.09 -9.89
N TRP A 351 -20.41 17.97 -9.03
CA TRP A 351 -19.14 18.69 -9.14
C TRP A 351 -18.24 18.13 -10.25
N PHE A 352 -18.37 16.87 -10.60
CA PHE A 352 -17.55 16.21 -11.61
C PHE A 352 -17.91 16.74 -13.00
N LYS A 353 -16.93 17.35 -13.65
CA LYS A 353 -17.05 17.89 -15.02
C LYS A 353 -15.76 17.67 -15.78
N LYS A 354 -15.88 17.33 -17.06
CA LYS A 354 -14.75 17.33 -17.99
C LYS A 354 -14.16 18.75 -18.08
N GLY A 355 -12.84 18.85 -17.90
CA GLY A 355 -12.13 20.14 -17.88
C GLY A 355 -12.19 20.85 -16.52
N GLY A 356 -12.91 20.32 -15.55
CA GLY A 356 -13.15 20.97 -14.26
C GLY A 356 -13.99 22.24 -14.39
N ASN A 357 -13.99 23.08 -13.35
CA ASN A 357 -14.64 24.39 -13.33
C ASN A 357 -13.75 25.45 -12.62
N PRO A 358 -12.71 25.95 -13.30
CA PRO A 358 -11.76 26.90 -12.70
C PRO A 358 -12.40 28.21 -12.21
N GLU A 359 -13.48 28.66 -12.87
CA GLU A 359 -14.17 29.90 -12.46
C GLU A 359 -14.90 29.70 -11.13
N MET A 360 -15.63 28.59 -10.98
CA MET A 360 -16.25 28.24 -9.71
C MET A 360 -15.20 28.05 -8.60
N ALA A 361 -14.10 27.40 -8.91
CA ALA A 361 -12.99 27.22 -7.95
C ALA A 361 -12.43 28.56 -7.48
N ARG A 362 -12.20 29.51 -8.39
CA ARG A 362 -11.73 30.86 -8.06
C ARG A 362 -12.73 31.61 -7.17
N GLN A 363 -14.01 31.52 -7.48
CA GLN A 363 -15.08 32.12 -6.68
C GLN A 363 -15.09 31.53 -5.27
N LEU A 364 -15.03 30.21 -5.13
CA LEU A 364 -15.04 29.52 -3.84
C LEU A 364 -13.82 29.83 -2.98
N PHE A 365 -12.61 29.96 -3.58
CA PHE A 365 -11.42 30.44 -2.85
C PHE A 365 -11.62 31.87 -2.33
N LYS A 366 -12.23 32.76 -3.12
CA LYS A 366 -12.56 34.12 -2.68
C LYS A 366 -13.59 34.09 -1.53
N GLU A 367 -14.64 33.28 -1.64
CA GLU A 367 -15.64 33.08 -0.59
C GLU A 367 -15.04 32.47 0.68
N ALA A 368 -14.01 31.64 0.57
CA ALA A 368 -13.24 31.10 1.68
C ALA A 368 -12.37 32.16 2.39
N GLY A 369 -12.26 33.36 1.83
CA GLY A 369 -11.39 34.42 2.35
C GLY A 369 -9.91 34.20 2.05
N TYR A 370 -9.59 33.43 1.00
CA TYR A 370 -8.19 33.22 0.60
C TYR A 370 -7.49 34.55 0.27
N ALA A 371 -6.40 34.83 0.98
CA ALA A 371 -5.66 36.08 0.90
C ALA A 371 -4.22 35.91 0.39
N GLY A 372 -3.91 34.79 -0.25
CA GLY A 372 -2.58 34.49 -0.79
C GLY A 372 -1.72 33.61 0.10
N GLU A 373 -2.33 32.93 1.06
CA GLU A 373 -1.67 31.92 1.91
C GLU A 373 -0.94 30.90 1.05
N LYS A 374 0.23 30.48 1.51
CA LYS A 374 1.04 29.48 0.82
C LYS A 374 0.37 28.11 0.87
N VAL A 375 0.20 27.49 -0.30
CA VAL A 375 -0.28 26.10 -0.45
C VAL A 375 0.91 25.21 -0.80
N VAL A 376 1.43 24.48 0.17
CA VAL A 376 2.58 23.58 0.02
C VAL A 376 2.10 22.19 -0.39
N ILE A 377 2.52 21.74 -1.57
CA ILE A 377 2.21 20.42 -2.14
C ILE A 377 3.43 19.52 -1.98
N LEU A 378 3.32 18.43 -1.22
CA LEU A 378 4.39 17.45 -1.09
C LEU A 378 4.54 16.69 -2.42
N GLN A 379 5.78 16.61 -2.92
CA GLN A 379 6.09 16.00 -4.22
C GLN A 379 7.21 14.97 -4.08
N PRO A 380 6.92 13.66 -4.18
CA PRO A 380 7.96 12.64 -4.23
C PRO A 380 8.59 12.60 -5.63
N ALA A 381 9.88 12.90 -5.73
CA ALA A 381 10.60 12.97 -7.00
C ALA A 381 10.81 11.58 -7.64
N ASN A 382 10.84 10.53 -6.82
CA ASN A 382 11.11 9.15 -7.21
C ASN A 382 9.86 8.31 -7.54
N ILE A 383 8.65 8.90 -7.56
CA ILE A 383 7.41 8.24 -8.01
C ILE A 383 6.80 9.11 -9.11
N ALA A 384 6.99 8.69 -10.36
CA ALA A 384 6.72 9.52 -11.54
C ALA A 384 5.27 10.02 -11.59
N TRP A 385 4.27 9.15 -11.41
CA TRP A 385 2.86 9.54 -11.52
C TRP A 385 2.44 10.56 -10.45
N ILE A 386 2.96 10.47 -9.20
CA ILE A 386 2.66 11.45 -8.14
C ILE A 386 3.37 12.76 -8.43
N ARG A 387 4.64 12.69 -8.85
CA ARG A 387 5.44 13.86 -9.23
C ARG A 387 4.71 14.68 -10.30
N ASP A 388 4.26 14.02 -11.36
CA ASP A 388 3.65 14.65 -12.53
C ASP A 388 2.25 15.17 -12.21
N ALA A 389 1.45 14.43 -11.44
CA ALA A 389 0.16 14.91 -10.91
C ALA A 389 0.33 16.15 -10.02
N ALA A 390 1.33 16.17 -9.13
CA ALA A 390 1.61 17.31 -8.27
C ALA A 390 2.04 18.55 -9.07
N GLN A 391 2.84 18.37 -10.13
CA GLN A 391 3.23 19.46 -11.03
C GLN A 391 2.04 20.05 -11.78
N LEU A 392 1.18 19.20 -12.35
CA LEU A 392 -0.05 19.63 -13.03
C LEU A 392 -0.98 20.36 -12.07
N LEU A 393 -1.18 19.83 -10.86
CA LEU A 393 -1.99 20.45 -9.82
C LEU A 393 -1.45 21.83 -9.43
N ALA A 394 -0.14 21.96 -9.18
CA ALA A 394 0.48 23.25 -8.84
C ALA A 394 0.30 24.28 -9.97
N ALA A 395 0.49 23.86 -11.22
CA ALA A 395 0.28 24.73 -12.38
C ALA A 395 -1.18 25.19 -12.49
N THR A 396 -2.14 24.27 -12.25
CA THR A 396 -3.57 24.56 -12.29
C THR A 396 -3.99 25.53 -11.18
N LEU A 397 -3.50 25.34 -9.97
CA LEU A 397 -3.75 26.25 -8.83
C LEU A 397 -3.19 27.67 -9.10
N ARG A 398 -1.97 27.75 -9.63
CA ARG A 398 -1.36 29.06 -9.98
C ARG A 398 -2.15 29.82 -11.05
N LYS A 399 -2.72 29.12 -12.03
CA LYS A 399 -3.58 29.72 -13.07
C LYS A 399 -4.82 30.40 -12.50
N ILE A 400 -5.34 29.96 -11.37
CA ILE A 400 -6.48 30.58 -10.70
C ILE A 400 -6.06 31.57 -9.59
N GLY A 401 -4.77 31.87 -9.45
CA GLY A 401 -4.25 32.86 -8.51
C GLY A 401 -3.91 32.29 -7.13
N VAL A 402 -3.85 30.96 -6.96
CA VAL A 402 -3.44 30.34 -5.69
C VAL A 402 -1.91 30.25 -5.63
N ASN A 403 -1.33 30.64 -4.48
CA ASN A 403 0.11 30.62 -4.21
C ASN A 403 0.58 29.19 -3.89
N ALA A 404 0.64 28.34 -4.92
CA ALA A 404 1.01 26.94 -4.79
C ALA A 404 2.53 26.75 -4.94
N GLU A 405 3.14 26.05 -3.99
CA GLU A 405 4.56 25.68 -4.01
C GLU A 405 4.73 24.15 -3.95
N LEU A 406 5.65 23.61 -4.75
CA LEU A 406 6.05 22.23 -4.67
C LEU A 406 7.15 22.07 -3.61
N ALA A 407 7.03 21.03 -2.79
CA ALA A 407 8.02 20.63 -1.79
C ALA A 407 8.60 19.27 -2.17
N PRO A 408 9.67 19.22 -2.99
CA PRO A 408 10.24 17.98 -3.48
C PRO A 408 10.98 17.23 -2.36
N SER A 409 10.83 15.90 -2.36
CA SER A 409 11.58 14.94 -1.54
C SER A 409 11.56 13.59 -2.24
N ASP A 410 12.14 12.57 -1.63
CA ASP A 410 11.81 11.18 -1.95
C ASP A 410 10.48 10.77 -1.26
N TRP A 411 9.99 9.59 -1.55
CA TRP A 411 8.78 9.06 -0.92
C TRP A 411 8.91 8.93 0.60
N GLY A 412 10.07 8.47 1.10
CA GLY A 412 10.33 8.36 2.53
C GLY A 412 10.28 9.71 3.25
N GLY A 413 10.80 10.75 2.63
CA GLY A 413 10.70 12.13 3.11
C GLY A 413 9.27 12.64 3.15
N LEU A 414 8.46 12.34 2.11
CA LEU A 414 7.03 12.66 2.10
C LEU A 414 6.31 11.95 3.25
N VAL A 415 6.53 10.64 3.42
CA VAL A 415 5.88 9.82 4.47
C VAL A 415 6.19 10.36 5.87
N LYS A 416 7.42 10.82 6.11
CA LYS A 416 7.80 11.46 7.39
C LYS A 416 7.12 12.83 7.53
N ARG A 417 7.17 13.66 6.47
CA ARG A 417 6.68 15.04 6.53
C ARG A 417 5.15 15.12 6.65
N ARG A 418 4.39 14.20 6.04
CA ARG A 418 2.91 14.20 6.13
C ARG A 418 2.38 14.06 7.56
N ALA A 419 3.19 13.56 8.51
CA ALA A 419 2.84 13.46 9.92
C ALA A 419 2.95 14.81 10.67
N ASN A 420 3.60 15.82 10.08
CA ASN A 420 3.76 17.14 10.69
C ASN A 420 2.44 17.92 10.67
N LYS A 421 1.86 18.17 11.84
CA LYS A 421 0.63 18.96 12.06
C LYS A 421 0.90 20.48 12.13
N GLY A 422 2.16 20.90 12.20
CA GLY A 422 2.55 22.30 12.32
C GLY A 422 2.28 23.13 11.07
N PRO A 423 2.47 24.45 11.16
CA PRO A 423 2.25 25.36 10.03
C PRO A 423 3.26 25.12 8.91
N VAL A 424 2.93 25.57 7.70
CA VAL A 424 3.77 25.37 6.50
C VAL A 424 5.16 25.98 6.64
N GLU A 425 5.30 27.07 7.39
CA GLU A 425 6.55 27.76 7.69
C GLU A 425 7.48 26.92 8.60
N SER A 426 6.91 25.97 9.36
CA SER A 426 7.64 25.06 10.25
C SER A 426 7.75 23.64 9.68
N GLY A 427 7.75 23.53 8.35
CA GLY A 427 7.85 22.24 7.65
C GLY A 427 6.53 21.47 7.53
N GLY A 428 5.40 22.09 7.88
CA GLY A 428 4.07 21.56 7.60
C GLY A 428 3.76 21.53 6.10
N TRP A 429 2.53 21.15 5.76
CA TRP A 429 2.09 20.95 4.38
C TRP A 429 0.60 21.27 4.22
N SER A 430 0.17 21.51 2.98
CA SER A 430 -1.23 21.79 2.66
C SER A 430 -1.89 20.65 1.88
N ILE A 431 -1.15 20.00 0.96
CA ILE A 431 -1.65 18.95 0.08
C ILE A 431 -0.59 17.86 -0.08
N PHE A 432 -1.00 16.60 -0.14
CA PHE A 432 -0.25 15.53 -0.77
C PHE A 432 -1.14 14.62 -1.61
N ILE A 433 -0.55 13.98 -2.61
CA ILE A 433 -1.22 13.03 -3.49
C ILE A 433 -0.77 11.63 -3.10
N THR A 434 -1.71 10.70 -3.13
CA THR A 434 -1.50 9.28 -2.85
C THR A 434 -2.56 8.44 -3.56
N ASN A 435 -2.51 7.15 -3.40
CA ASN A 435 -3.54 6.23 -3.88
C ASN A 435 -3.84 5.15 -2.84
N ASP A 436 -4.93 4.47 -3.03
CA ASP A 436 -5.25 3.23 -2.33
C ASP A 436 -6.00 2.29 -3.28
N SER A 437 -6.00 0.98 -3.00
CA SER A 437 -6.76 0.03 -3.81
C SER A 437 -8.25 0.34 -3.73
N ASP A 438 -8.92 0.34 -4.89
CA ASP A 438 -10.37 0.51 -5.00
C ASP A 438 -11.13 -0.53 -4.15
N TYR A 439 -10.61 -1.75 -4.09
CA TYR A 439 -11.14 -2.81 -3.24
C TYR A 439 -11.30 -2.37 -1.78
N LEU A 440 -10.32 -1.66 -1.22
CA LEU A 440 -10.34 -1.25 0.19
C LEU A 440 -11.41 -0.19 0.49
N GLN A 441 -11.88 0.54 -0.52
CA GLN A 441 -12.94 1.54 -0.33
C GLN A 441 -14.31 0.88 -0.04
N GLY A 442 -14.43 -0.43 -0.24
CA GLY A 442 -15.66 -1.18 0.03
C GLY A 442 -16.00 -1.35 1.51
N ASP A 443 -15.05 -1.15 2.42
CA ASP A 443 -15.30 -1.19 3.88
C ASP A 443 -14.86 0.12 4.56
N PRO A 444 -15.76 1.07 4.79
CA PRO A 444 -15.41 2.34 5.41
C PRO A 444 -14.95 2.21 6.86
N THR A 445 -15.14 1.05 7.51
CA THR A 445 -14.65 0.84 8.89
C THR A 445 -13.14 0.63 8.92
N SER A 446 -12.57 -0.04 7.93
CA SER A 446 -11.13 -0.30 7.78
C SER A 446 -10.44 0.64 6.81
N ALA A 447 -11.15 1.23 5.85
CA ALA A 447 -10.58 2.17 4.88
C ALA A 447 -10.06 3.44 5.58
N ILE A 448 -8.74 3.59 5.61
CA ILE A 448 -8.09 4.73 6.29
C ILE A 448 -8.46 6.08 5.64
N PHE A 449 -8.75 6.08 4.34
CA PHE A 449 -9.12 7.29 3.60
C PHE A 449 -10.53 7.76 3.95
N LEU A 450 -11.42 6.85 4.35
CA LEU A 450 -12.82 7.12 4.68
C LEU A 450 -13.05 7.38 6.18
N ASN A 451 -12.02 7.75 6.92
CA ASN A 451 -12.10 8.12 8.33
C ASN A 451 -12.08 9.64 8.47
N ALA A 452 -13.12 10.22 9.07
CA ALA A 452 -13.30 11.65 9.30
C ALA A 452 -13.36 12.01 10.80
N SER A 453 -12.62 11.26 11.65
CA SER A 453 -12.65 11.42 13.12
C SER A 453 -11.71 12.53 13.66
N GLY A 454 -11.26 13.44 12.83
CA GLY A 454 -10.42 14.58 13.21
C GLY A 454 -9.01 14.12 13.60
N GLU A 455 -8.55 14.43 14.79
CA GLU A 455 -7.18 14.09 15.24
C GLU A 455 -6.84 12.60 15.21
N LYS A 456 -7.86 11.74 15.24
CA LYS A 456 -7.73 10.29 15.10
C LYS A 456 -7.82 9.82 13.65
N ALA A 457 -8.19 10.69 12.71
CA ALA A 457 -8.19 10.39 11.29
C ALA A 457 -6.76 10.28 10.75
N TRP A 458 -6.64 9.63 9.59
CA TRP A 458 -5.39 9.57 8.86
C TRP A 458 -4.94 10.96 8.41
N PHE A 459 -3.71 11.09 7.93
CA PHE A 459 -3.07 12.35 7.55
C PHE A 459 -3.99 13.24 6.70
N GLY A 460 -4.02 14.51 7.03
CA GLY A 460 -4.99 15.49 6.57
C GLY A 460 -6.06 15.80 7.63
N TRP A 461 -6.30 14.87 8.54
CA TRP A 461 -7.17 15.00 9.72
C TRP A 461 -8.57 15.54 9.42
N PRO A 462 -9.29 14.99 8.41
CA PRO A 462 -10.66 15.40 8.13
C PRO A 462 -11.55 15.15 9.36
N LYS A 463 -12.48 16.06 9.59
CA LYS A 463 -13.43 15.93 10.70
C LYS A 463 -14.85 16.21 10.23
N ASN A 464 -15.73 15.23 10.44
CA ASN A 464 -17.17 15.38 10.25
C ASN A 464 -17.91 14.40 11.16
N ASP A 465 -18.58 14.91 12.21
CA ASP A 465 -19.22 14.08 13.22
C ASP A 465 -20.50 13.38 12.69
N GLU A 466 -21.21 13.99 11.72
CA GLU A 466 -22.38 13.39 11.08
C GLU A 466 -21.98 12.18 10.21
N TYR A 467 -20.91 12.32 9.40
CA TYR A 467 -20.35 11.23 8.63
C TYR A 467 -19.89 10.07 9.54
N GLU A 468 -19.16 10.38 10.61
CA GLU A 468 -18.67 9.37 11.57
C GLU A 468 -19.82 8.65 12.28
N ALA A 469 -20.93 9.34 12.57
CA ALA A 469 -22.14 8.70 13.12
C ALA A 469 -22.77 7.68 12.13
N LEU A 470 -22.70 7.93 10.82
CA LEU A 470 -23.12 6.95 9.81
C LEU A 470 -22.11 5.83 9.67
N ARG A 471 -20.81 6.15 9.64
CA ARG A 471 -19.73 5.16 9.56
C ARG A 471 -19.76 4.17 10.72
N ALA A 472 -20.07 4.65 11.92
CA ALA A 472 -20.22 3.80 13.11
C ALA A 472 -21.39 2.79 13.02
N LYS A 473 -22.38 3.03 12.17
CA LYS A 473 -23.50 2.10 11.93
C LYS A 473 -23.15 0.99 10.94
N TRP A 474 -22.10 1.17 10.13
CA TRP A 474 -21.77 0.25 9.05
C TRP A 474 -21.64 -1.22 9.48
N PRO A 475 -20.99 -1.55 10.62
CA PRO A 475 -20.85 -2.93 11.06
C PRO A 475 -22.17 -3.61 11.46
N ASP A 476 -23.18 -2.82 11.81
CA ASP A 476 -24.44 -3.28 12.37
C ASP A 476 -25.54 -3.42 11.30
N VAL A 477 -25.28 -2.97 10.06
CA VAL A 477 -26.23 -3.07 8.94
C VAL A 477 -26.27 -4.49 8.39
N GLY A 478 -27.47 -5.09 8.34
CA GLY A 478 -27.64 -6.53 8.09
C GLY A 478 -27.71 -6.92 6.63
N THR A 479 -28.16 -6.05 5.73
CA THR A 479 -28.40 -6.38 4.32
C THR A 479 -27.56 -5.53 3.37
N LEU A 480 -27.34 -6.04 2.15
CA LEU A 480 -26.62 -5.32 1.11
C LEU A 480 -27.35 -4.02 0.70
N GLU A 481 -28.67 -4.05 0.59
CA GLU A 481 -29.44 -2.86 0.18
C GLU A 481 -29.39 -1.76 1.25
N GLU A 482 -29.56 -2.11 2.53
CA GLU A 482 -29.39 -1.14 3.63
C GLU A 482 -27.97 -0.54 3.65
N ARG A 483 -26.94 -1.33 3.34
CA ARG A 483 -25.55 -0.82 3.20
C ARG A 483 -25.41 0.12 2.02
N LYS A 484 -26.04 -0.16 0.88
CA LYS A 484 -26.05 0.76 -0.27
C LYS A 484 -26.73 2.09 0.07
N ASP A 485 -27.85 2.05 0.78
CA ASP A 485 -28.53 3.27 1.24
C ASP A 485 -27.66 4.06 2.23
N LEU A 486 -26.98 3.37 3.14
CA LEU A 486 -26.03 4.00 4.06
C LEU A 486 -24.85 4.61 3.30
N ALA A 487 -24.32 3.91 2.29
CA ALA A 487 -23.24 4.37 1.44
C ALA A 487 -23.61 5.66 0.68
N ARG A 488 -24.82 5.75 0.12
CA ARG A 488 -25.31 6.99 -0.52
C ARG A 488 -25.31 8.17 0.43
N LYS A 489 -25.86 8.00 1.62
CA LYS A 489 -25.89 9.05 2.65
C LYS A 489 -24.48 9.48 3.05
N MET A 490 -23.59 8.51 3.27
CA MET A 490 -22.19 8.78 3.61
C MET A 490 -21.49 9.56 2.49
N GLN A 491 -21.67 9.16 1.23
CA GLN A 491 -21.07 9.84 0.09
C GLN A 491 -21.60 11.25 -0.08
N GLY A 492 -22.90 11.49 0.08
CA GLY A 492 -23.50 12.83 0.03
C GLY A 492 -22.82 13.78 0.99
N ILE A 493 -22.69 13.38 2.27
CA ILE A 493 -22.00 14.18 3.30
C ILE A 493 -20.51 14.35 2.96
N TRP A 494 -19.85 13.30 2.47
CA TRP A 494 -18.41 13.36 2.13
C TRP A 494 -18.10 14.44 1.10
N TRP A 495 -18.91 14.54 0.05
CA TRP A 495 -18.74 15.56 -0.98
C TRP A 495 -19.18 16.96 -0.54
N ASP A 496 -20.07 17.09 0.45
CA ASP A 496 -20.43 18.39 1.01
C ASP A 496 -19.29 18.99 1.84
N PHE A 497 -18.65 18.19 2.72
CA PHE A 497 -17.53 18.69 3.52
C PHE A 497 -16.16 18.49 2.85
N VAL A 498 -16.10 17.72 1.79
CA VAL A 498 -14.91 17.38 0.97
C VAL A 498 -13.79 16.81 1.82
N GLY A 499 -13.93 15.55 2.22
CA GLY A 499 -12.93 14.84 3.03
C GLY A 499 -11.61 14.58 2.30
N ASP A 500 -11.69 14.37 0.99
CA ASP A 500 -10.57 14.30 0.03
C ASP A 500 -11.06 14.71 -1.37
N VAL A 501 -10.18 14.66 -2.37
CA VAL A 501 -10.56 14.86 -3.79
C VAL A 501 -10.04 13.71 -4.62
N ARG A 502 -10.91 13.06 -5.38
CA ARG A 502 -10.54 11.99 -6.30
C ARG A 502 -9.91 12.57 -7.57
N LEU A 503 -8.79 11.99 -8.00
CA LEU A 503 -8.01 12.46 -9.15
C LEU A 503 -8.14 11.54 -10.37
N GLY A 504 -8.85 10.43 -10.22
CA GLY A 504 -9.02 9.35 -11.19
C GLY A 504 -8.62 8.02 -10.60
N GLN A 505 -8.89 6.95 -11.33
CA GLN A 505 -8.52 5.58 -10.99
C GLN A 505 -7.59 5.04 -12.06
N PHE A 506 -6.55 4.31 -11.67
CA PHE A 506 -5.66 3.66 -12.62
C PHE A 506 -5.35 2.22 -12.21
N ALA A 507 -5.08 1.37 -13.19
CA ALA A 507 -4.46 0.07 -12.97
C ALA A 507 -2.96 0.21 -13.24
N GLN A 508 -2.14 -0.27 -12.31
CA GLN A 508 -0.69 -0.26 -12.46
C GLN A 508 -0.21 -1.69 -12.73
N PRO A 509 0.15 -2.02 -13.98
CA PRO A 509 0.76 -3.30 -14.25
C PRO A 509 2.18 -3.34 -13.68
N ILE A 510 2.59 -4.52 -13.28
CA ILE A 510 4.01 -4.85 -13.08
C ILE A 510 4.62 -5.25 -14.43
N ALA A 511 5.93 -5.07 -14.59
CA ALA A 511 6.68 -5.69 -15.68
C ALA A 511 7.44 -6.91 -15.16
N ARG A 512 7.40 -8.00 -15.89
CA ARG A 512 8.09 -9.23 -15.50
C ARG A 512 8.72 -9.96 -16.67
N SER A 513 9.74 -10.77 -16.38
CA SER A 513 10.17 -11.83 -17.28
C SER A 513 9.05 -12.86 -17.48
N LYS A 514 8.86 -13.36 -18.69
CA LYS A 514 7.94 -14.49 -18.96
C LYS A 514 8.39 -15.79 -18.30
N ALA A 515 9.69 -15.90 -17.97
CA ALA A 515 10.22 -17.01 -17.19
C ALA A 515 9.74 -17.02 -15.72
N LEU A 516 9.33 -15.86 -15.18
CA LEU A 516 8.72 -15.75 -13.86
C LEU A 516 7.20 -15.93 -13.99
N THR A 517 6.66 -16.97 -13.36
CA THR A 517 5.23 -17.32 -13.37
C THR A 517 4.68 -17.50 -11.97
N GLY A 518 3.38 -17.77 -11.84
CA GLY A 518 2.75 -18.05 -10.55
C GLY A 518 2.59 -16.82 -9.64
N ILE A 519 2.72 -15.61 -10.16
CA ILE A 519 2.48 -14.38 -9.41
C ILE A 519 0.98 -14.28 -9.08
N ILE A 520 0.66 -14.06 -7.82
CA ILE A 520 -0.72 -13.98 -7.34
C ILE A 520 -1.30 -12.61 -7.70
N GLU A 521 -2.46 -12.63 -8.38
CA GLU A 521 -3.22 -11.45 -8.76
C GLU A 521 -4.24 -11.13 -7.67
N MET A 522 -3.86 -10.27 -6.74
CA MET A 522 -4.70 -9.83 -5.64
C MET A 522 -4.46 -8.34 -5.37
N PRO A 523 -5.45 -7.62 -4.83
CA PRO A 523 -5.31 -6.19 -4.53
C PRO A 523 -4.35 -5.93 -3.37
N GLN A 524 -3.76 -4.75 -3.37
CA GLN A 524 -3.03 -4.13 -2.27
C GLN A 524 -1.62 -4.68 -1.99
N LEU A 525 -1.40 -5.99 -2.02
CA LEU A 525 -0.14 -6.60 -1.58
C LEU A 525 0.49 -7.47 -2.68
N VAL A 526 1.82 -7.52 -2.72
CA VAL A 526 2.58 -8.43 -3.60
C VAL A 526 3.00 -9.66 -2.81
N ALA A 527 2.36 -10.80 -3.11
CA ALA A 527 2.70 -12.07 -2.49
C ALA A 527 3.93 -12.71 -3.16
N MET A 528 4.88 -13.19 -2.36
CA MET A 528 6.12 -13.79 -2.84
C MET A 528 6.08 -15.32 -2.94
N TRP A 529 5.09 -15.99 -2.32
CA TRP A 529 4.90 -17.43 -2.50
C TRP A 529 4.23 -17.73 -3.84
N ASN A 530 4.20 -19.00 -4.23
CA ASN A 530 3.66 -19.50 -5.48
C ASN A 530 4.44 -19.10 -6.74
N MET A 531 5.38 -18.15 -6.66
CA MET A 531 6.25 -17.77 -7.78
C MET A 531 7.11 -18.95 -8.22
N GLN A 532 7.28 -19.10 -9.55
CA GLN A 532 8.12 -20.10 -10.19
C GLN A 532 9.00 -19.40 -11.22
N LYS A 533 10.26 -19.78 -11.28
CA LYS A 533 11.21 -19.31 -12.28
C LYS A 533 11.72 -20.50 -13.09
N ALA A 534 11.49 -20.46 -14.42
CA ALA A 534 11.95 -21.45 -15.37
C ALA A 534 13.46 -21.32 -15.68
#